data_9f23c0d986308053e01f524f800303e8
#
_entry.id   9f23c0d986308053e01f524f800303e8
#
_cell.length_a   1.000
_cell.length_b   1.000
_cell.length_c   1.000
_cell.angle_alpha   90.00
_cell.angle_beta   90.00
_cell.angle_gamma   90.00
#
_symmetry.space_group_name_H-M   'P 1'
#
loop_
_entity.id
_entity.type
_entity.pdbx_description
1 polymer ?
#
loop_
_entity_poly.entity_id
_entity_poly.type
_entity_poly.pdbx_seq_one_letter_code
_entity_poly.pdbx_strand_id
1 'polypeptide(L)'
;MTIEASFRRANHICNRYITKVEQTGLSLSILYWGFMPDHFDNAFHRHSFFEACYVVDGEGSYIEQNQHYALTKGTAFLSLPGTWHQIRSQTGLTLCYVAFELDEAHTDAYYIESFRRLAELGQSVAQQADLTPTGHLWQALIASFDIPVATLPLAVKQISASLLLSIADLHVPARTDSADTGEQPVEPNTLFRQAKRYIDDNLINELTLMTVSRHLHISSRHLTRLFQENLGQSFVHYIQERRVQNAAWLLLNEQTPIKDIAIQCGFQSVHYFTRIFTRELGVSPAKFRRIQFAEGRSGKMYYPPQMS
;
A
#
# COMPACT_ATOMS: atom_id res chain seq x y z
N MET A 1 21.51 16.99 15.99
CA MET A 1 20.05 16.85 16.26
C MET A 1 19.81 15.38 16.55
N THR A 2 18.88 15.01 17.45
CA THR A 2 18.51 13.59 17.62
C THR A 2 17.73 13.11 16.40
N ILE A 3 17.80 11.81 16.10
CA ILE A 3 17.09 11.23 14.96
C ILE A 3 15.57 11.47 15.04
N GLU A 4 15.01 11.43 16.25
CA GLU A 4 13.58 11.72 16.49
C GLU A 4 13.19 13.17 16.14
N ALA A 5 14.06 14.14 16.42
CA ALA A 5 13.79 15.54 16.08
C ALA A 5 13.89 15.77 14.57
N SER A 6 14.86 15.14 13.92
CA SER A 6 15.03 15.15 12.47
C SER A 6 13.82 14.49 11.77
N PHE A 7 13.37 13.35 12.23
CA PHE A 7 12.23 12.61 11.68
C PHE A 7 10.89 13.34 11.89
N ARG A 8 10.67 13.97 13.05
CA ARG A 8 9.49 14.84 13.23
C ARG A 8 9.45 15.98 12.23
N ARG A 9 10.61 16.61 12.00
CA ARG A 9 10.73 17.69 11.00
C ARG A 9 10.51 17.17 9.58
N ALA A 10 11.07 16.00 9.24
CA ALA A 10 10.88 15.34 7.97
C ALA A 10 9.41 15.03 7.70
N ASN A 11 8.71 14.39 8.65
CA ASN A 11 7.29 14.11 8.57
C ASN A 11 6.47 15.39 8.31
N HIS A 12 6.77 16.49 9.03
CA HIS A 12 6.05 17.73 8.85
C HIS A 12 6.29 18.36 7.48
N ILE A 13 7.55 18.44 7.05
CA ILE A 13 7.93 19.13 5.79
C ILE A 13 7.47 18.31 4.58
N CYS A 14 7.76 17.01 4.55
CA CYS A 14 7.41 16.17 3.41
C CYS A 14 5.89 16.11 3.20
N ASN A 15 5.12 15.82 4.25
CA ASN A 15 3.66 15.73 4.14
C ASN A 15 2.98 17.07 3.84
N ARG A 16 3.61 18.20 4.15
CA ARG A 16 3.06 19.53 3.85
C ARG A 16 3.41 20.03 2.46
N TYR A 17 4.63 19.76 1.98
CA TYR A 17 5.15 20.44 0.79
C TYR A 17 5.41 19.48 -0.39
N ILE A 18 5.40 18.15 -0.15
CA ILE A 18 5.69 17.15 -1.18
C ILE A 18 4.50 16.19 -1.29
N THR A 19 3.39 16.75 -1.75
CA THR A 19 2.14 16.02 -1.99
C THR A 19 1.99 15.59 -3.46
N LYS A 20 2.85 16.10 -4.33
CA LYS A 20 2.91 15.77 -5.75
C LYS A 20 4.33 15.91 -6.25
N VAL A 21 4.74 14.99 -7.10
CA VAL A 21 5.98 15.08 -7.88
C VAL A 21 5.62 15.18 -9.35
N GLU A 22 6.02 16.27 -9.98
CA GLU A 22 5.81 16.55 -11.39
C GLU A 22 7.16 16.75 -12.06
N GLN A 23 7.41 15.98 -13.09
CA GLN A 23 8.55 16.07 -13.99
C GLN A 23 8.06 16.03 -15.43
N THR A 24 8.93 16.29 -16.41
CA THR A 24 8.55 16.21 -17.82
C THR A 24 8.01 14.82 -18.14
N GLY A 25 6.72 14.74 -18.44
CA GLY A 25 6.04 13.49 -18.79
C GLY A 25 5.70 12.56 -17.64
N LEU A 26 5.96 12.92 -16.37
CA LEU A 26 5.63 12.10 -15.21
C LEU A 26 4.93 12.91 -14.12
N SER A 27 3.84 12.37 -13.61
CA SER A 27 3.11 12.93 -12.46
C SER A 27 2.81 11.83 -11.43
N LEU A 28 3.28 12.04 -10.19
CA LEU A 28 3.05 11.14 -9.06
C LEU A 28 2.30 11.89 -7.96
N SER A 29 1.20 11.32 -7.49
CA SER A 29 0.46 11.79 -6.31
C SER A 29 1.04 11.13 -5.06
N ILE A 30 1.55 11.93 -4.14
CA ILE A 30 2.07 11.45 -2.87
C ILE A 30 0.94 11.41 -1.86
N LEU A 31 0.75 10.28 -1.23
CA LEU A 31 -0.31 10.05 -0.25
C LEU A 31 0.15 10.44 1.15
N TYR A 32 1.32 9.96 1.51
CA TYR A 32 1.99 10.31 2.75
C TYR A 32 3.47 9.92 2.71
N TRP A 33 4.24 10.58 3.55
CA TRP A 33 5.60 10.24 3.94
C TRP A 33 5.60 9.77 5.39
N GLY A 34 6.40 8.77 5.71
CA GLY A 34 6.64 8.32 7.06
C GLY A 34 8.12 8.24 7.38
N PHE A 35 8.50 8.83 8.51
CA PHE A 35 9.82 8.76 9.10
C PHE A 35 9.64 8.31 10.54
N MET A 36 9.93 7.03 10.80
CA MET A 36 9.66 6.37 12.08
C MET A 36 10.96 5.93 12.73
N PRO A 37 11.29 6.47 13.91
CA PRO A 37 12.50 6.07 14.64
C PRO A 37 12.41 4.63 15.16
N ASP A 38 11.18 4.20 15.52
CA ASP A 38 10.91 2.87 16.07
C ASP A 38 9.64 2.31 15.42
N HIS A 39 9.79 1.41 14.46
CA HIS A 39 8.69 0.66 13.85
C HIS A 39 8.77 -0.80 14.28
N PHE A 40 7.69 -1.29 14.88
CA PHE A 40 7.53 -2.68 15.29
C PHE A 40 6.62 -3.45 14.33
N ASP A 41 5.92 -4.45 14.84
CA ASP A 41 4.98 -5.23 14.03
C ASP A 41 3.80 -4.35 13.59
N ASN A 42 3.43 -4.46 12.33
CA ASN A 42 2.14 -3.98 11.85
C ASN A 42 1.18 -5.16 11.58
N ALA A 43 -0.09 -4.86 11.41
CA ALA A 43 -1.05 -5.87 10.99
C ALA A 43 -0.75 -6.31 9.54
N PHE A 44 -1.02 -7.57 9.21
CA PHE A 44 -0.99 -8.02 7.83
C PHE A 44 -2.10 -7.30 7.06
N HIS A 45 -1.73 -6.58 6.01
CA HIS A 45 -2.61 -5.68 5.27
C HIS A 45 -2.21 -5.58 3.81
N ARG A 46 -3.02 -4.89 3.04
CA ARG A 46 -2.71 -4.49 1.67
C ARG A 46 -3.29 -3.12 1.36
N HIS A 47 -2.75 -2.46 0.39
CA HIS A 47 -3.23 -1.18 -0.12
C HIS A 47 -3.16 -1.15 -1.65
N SER A 48 -3.83 -0.17 -2.28
CA SER A 48 -3.93 -0.04 -3.74
C SER A 48 -2.89 0.89 -4.35
N PHE A 49 -1.89 1.29 -3.59
CA PHE A 49 -0.83 2.21 -4.00
C PHE A 49 0.56 1.55 -3.82
N PHE A 50 1.58 2.18 -4.37
CA PHE A 50 2.97 1.81 -4.11
C PHE A 50 3.42 2.39 -2.77
N GLU A 51 4.12 1.60 -1.96
CA GLU A 51 4.77 2.08 -0.76
C GLU A 51 6.24 1.65 -0.77
N ALA A 52 7.13 2.61 -0.99
CA ALA A 52 8.56 2.38 -1.01
C ALA A 52 9.16 2.69 0.36
N CYS A 53 9.89 1.74 0.90
CA CYS A 53 10.46 1.75 2.23
C CYS A 53 11.98 1.64 2.19
N TYR A 54 12.64 2.22 3.19
CA TYR A 54 14.09 2.13 3.38
C TYR A 54 14.42 1.95 4.88
N VAL A 55 15.20 0.91 5.19
CA VAL A 55 15.66 0.63 6.54
C VAL A 55 16.92 1.42 6.84
N VAL A 56 16.80 2.39 7.73
CA VAL A 56 17.91 3.25 8.18
C VAL A 56 18.76 2.54 9.21
N ASP A 57 18.12 1.79 10.12
CA ASP A 57 18.77 1.02 11.17
C ASP A 57 17.79 -0.02 11.75
N GLY A 58 18.33 -0.99 12.52
CA GLY A 58 17.56 -2.05 13.17
C GLY A 58 17.42 -3.31 12.31
N GLU A 59 16.69 -4.29 12.86
CA GLU A 59 16.51 -5.61 12.24
C GLU A 59 15.03 -6.02 12.28
N GLY A 60 14.59 -6.72 11.23
CA GLY A 60 13.22 -7.20 11.13
C GLY A 60 13.01 -8.14 9.94
N SER A 61 11.76 -8.33 9.57
CA SER A 61 11.37 -9.09 8.38
C SER A 61 10.21 -8.42 7.65
N TYR A 62 10.25 -8.50 6.34
CA TYR A 62 9.12 -8.20 5.45
C TYR A 62 8.53 -9.51 4.97
N ILE A 63 7.23 -9.67 5.12
CA ILE A 63 6.50 -10.88 4.76
C ILE A 63 5.54 -10.52 3.64
N GLU A 64 5.65 -11.20 2.51
CA GLU A 64 4.80 -11.04 1.35
C GLU A 64 4.59 -12.39 0.67
N GLN A 65 3.33 -12.72 0.31
CA GLN A 65 3.01 -13.96 -0.41
C GLN A 65 3.67 -15.23 0.16
N ASN A 66 3.74 -15.37 1.50
CA ASN A 66 4.44 -16.46 2.22
C ASN A 66 5.97 -16.46 2.10
N GLN A 67 6.56 -15.47 1.48
CA GLN A 67 8.00 -15.29 1.48
C GLN A 67 8.40 -14.35 2.62
N HIS A 68 9.52 -14.66 3.26
CA HIS A 68 10.10 -13.89 4.35
C HIS A 68 11.43 -13.32 3.87
N TYR A 69 11.50 -12.00 3.92
CA TYR A 69 12.71 -11.27 3.57
C TYR A 69 13.30 -10.63 4.83
N ALA A 70 14.58 -10.82 5.07
CA ALA A 70 15.26 -10.14 6.16
C ALA A 70 15.33 -8.63 5.87
N LEU A 71 15.01 -7.83 6.88
CA LEU A 71 15.17 -6.38 6.87
C LEU A 71 16.34 -6.03 7.78
N THR A 72 17.35 -5.41 7.20
CA THR A 72 18.53 -4.90 7.90
C THR A 72 18.84 -3.51 7.38
N LYS A 73 19.72 -2.80 8.07
CA LYS A 73 20.21 -1.50 7.60
C LYS A 73 20.61 -1.54 6.13
N GLY A 74 20.17 -0.55 5.36
CA GLY A 74 20.44 -0.45 3.93
C GLY A 74 19.53 -1.30 3.04
N THR A 75 18.55 -2.01 3.59
CA THR A 75 17.51 -2.69 2.79
C THR A 75 16.48 -1.69 2.30
N ALA A 76 16.18 -1.70 1.00
CA ALA A 76 14.99 -1.06 0.44
C ALA A 76 13.95 -2.12 0.08
N PHE A 77 12.68 -1.81 0.30
CA PHE A 77 11.60 -2.69 -0.12
C PHE A 77 10.40 -1.90 -0.61
N LEU A 78 9.62 -2.53 -1.48
CA LEU A 78 8.49 -1.94 -2.15
C LEU A 78 7.26 -2.82 -1.98
N SER A 79 6.26 -2.30 -1.28
CA SER A 79 4.94 -2.93 -1.21
C SER A 79 4.15 -2.55 -2.46
N LEU A 80 3.84 -3.55 -3.28
CA LEU A 80 3.13 -3.38 -4.55
C LEU A 80 1.62 -3.23 -4.35
N PRO A 81 0.92 -2.50 -5.23
CA PRO A 81 -0.53 -2.36 -5.15
C PRO A 81 -1.25 -3.71 -5.09
N GLY A 82 -2.16 -3.86 -4.14
CA GLY A 82 -2.99 -5.05 -3.97
C GLY A 82 -2.32 -6.25 -3.31
N THR A 83 -1.03 -6.19 -3.03
CA THR A 83 -0.27 -7.31 -2.46
C THR A 83 -0.36 -7.31 -0.94
N TRP A 84 -0.69 -8.47 -0.37
CA TRP A 84 -0.72 -8.66 1.07
C TRP A 84 0.67 -8.74 1.67
N HIS A 85 0.93 -7.92 2.69
CA HIS A 85 2.24 -7.84 3.31
C HIS A 85 2.19 -7.45 4.79
N GLN A 86 3.32 -7.67 5.46
CA GLN A 86 3.51 -7.33 6.87
C GLN A 86 4.99 -7.04 7.14
N ILE A 87 5.25 -6.05 8.00
CA ILE A 87 6.56 -5.81 8.60
C ILE A 87 6.54 -6.37 10.03
N ARG A 88 7.60 -7.05 10.43
CA ARG A 88 7.82 -7.54 11.80
C ARG A 88 9.19 -7.15 12.31
N SER A 89 9.25 -6.66 13.53
CA SER A 89 10.50 -6.41 14.25
C SER A 89 10.27 -6.50 15.75
N GLN A 90 11.10 -7.25 16.44
CA GLN A 90 11.09 -7.36 17.91
C GLN A 90 11.88 -6.25 18.57
N THR A 91 12.92 -5.75 17.93
CA THR A 91 13.84 -4.73 18.46
C THR A 91 13.51 -3.32 17.99
N GLY A 92 12.63 -3.18 17.00
CA GLY A 92 12.31 -1.92 16.33
C GLY A 92 13.16 -1.69 15.08
N LEU A 93 12.56 -1.09 14.06
CA LEU A 93 13.21 -0.63 12.83
C LEU A 93 13.16 0.88 12.77
N THR A 94 14.29 1.51 12.48
CA THR A 94 14.30 2.89 12.03
C THR A 94 13.97 2.89 10.55
N LEU A 95 12.76 3.34 10.19
CA LEU A 95 12.17 3.15 8.88
C LEU A 95 11.75 4.48 8.25
N CYS A 96 12.08 4.67 6.98
CA CYS A 96 11.53 5.73 6.14
C CYS A 96 10.68 5.11 5.03
N TYR A 97 9.55 5.72 4.72
CA TYR A 97 8.69 5.26 3.63
C TYR A 97 7.94 6.40 2.95
N VAL A 98 7.50 6.14 1.73
CA VAL A 98 6.65 7.02 0.94
C VAL A 98 5.58 6.21 0.23
N ALA A 99 4.33 6.60 0.42
CA ALA A 99 3.19 6.06 -0.30
C ALA A 99 2.81 6.97 -1.47
N PHE A 100 2.68 6.40 -2.66
CA PHE A 100 2.41 7.18 -3.86
C PHE A 100 1.62 6.42 -4.92
N GLU A 101 1.00 7.17 -5.81
CA GLU A 101 0.28 6.66 -6.98
C GLU A 101 0.71 7.40 -8.23
N LEU A 102 0.64 6.71 -9.36
CA LEU A 102 0.81 7.32 -10.68
C LEU A 102 -0.45 8.11 -11.04
N ASP A 103 -0.30 9.38 -11.39
CA ASP A 103 -1.35 10.20 -12.01
C ASP A 103 -1.32 9.97 -13.53
N GLU A 104 -1.99 8.88 -13.96
CA GLU A 104 -1.96 8.45 -15.35
C GLU A 104 -2.50 9.50 -16.34
N ALA A 105 -3.43 10.37 -15.86
CA ALA A 105 -3.99 11.43 -16.71
C ALA A 105 -2.95 12.51 -17.12
N HIS A 106 -1.85 12.62 -16.36
CA HIS A 106 -0.80 13.60 -16.54
C HIS A 106 0.58 12.95 -16.69
N THR A 107 0.61 11.69 -17.14
CA THR A 107 1.84 10.91 -17.28
C THR A 107 1.92 10.30 -18.68
N ASP A 108 3.09 10.39 -19.30
CA ASP A 108 3.36 9.83 -20.62
C ASP A 108 3.32 8.30 -20.61
N ALA A 109 2.91 7.71 -21.72
CA ALA A 109 2.77 6.26 -21.90
C ALA A 109 4.02 5.47 -21.51
N TYR A 110 5.20 6.00 -21.74
CA TYR A 110 6.48 5.39 -21.34
C TYR A 110 6.56 5.13 -19.82
N TYR A 111 6.22 6.13 -18.99
CA TYR A 111 6.25 5.99 -17.54
C TYR A 111 5.08 5.14 -17.02
N ILE A 112 3.90 5.25 -17.64
CA ILE A 112 2.76 4.38 -17.32
C ILE A 112 3.17 2.92 -17.48
N GLU A 113 3.78 2.58 -18.61
CA GLU A 113 4.25 1.22 -18.86
C GLU A 113 5.36 0.79 -17.86
N SER A 114 6.27 1.70 -17.51
CA SER A 114 7.32 1.42 -16.50
C SER A 114 6.73 1.09 -15.15
N PHE A 115 5.73 1.85 -14.68
CA PHE A 115 5.05 1.58 -13.39
C PHE A 115 4.12 0.36 -13.45
N ARG A 116 3.54 0.05 -14.61
CA ARG A 116 2.80 -1.20 -14.82
C ARG A 116 3.74 -2.41 -14.68
N ARG A 117 4.89 -2.37 -15.33
CA ARG A 117 5.91 -3.41 -15.19
C ARG A 117 6.43 -3.52 -13.76
N LEU A 118 6.60 -2.40 -13.07
CA LEU A 118 6.96 -2.39 -11.66
C LEU A 118 5.91 -3.13 -10.82
N ALA A 119 4.62 -2.92 -11.07
CA ALA A 119 3.54 -3.60 -10.37
C ALA A 119 3.45 -5.10 -10.67
N GLU A 120 3.82 -5.52 -11.88
CA GLU A 120 3.71 -6.91 -12.33
C GLU A 120 4.96 -7.74 -12.05
N LEU A 121 6.13 -7.16 -12.25
CA LEU A 121 7.43 -7.86 -12.28
C LEU A 121 8.40 -7.37 -11.21
N GLY A 122 8.03 -6.36 -10.43
CA GLY A 122 8.89 -5.76 -9.43
C GLY A 122 9.34 -6.75 -8.37
N GLN A 123 10.61 -6.71 -8.03
CA GLN A 123 11.15 -7.43 -6.87
C GLN A 123 10.87 -6.62 -5.62
N SER A 124 10.16 -7.22 -4.66
CA SER A 124 9.72 -6.51 -3.47
C SER A 124 10.87 -6.04 -2.56
N VAL A 125 12.02 -6.71 -2.56
CA VAL A 125 13.13 -6.38 -1.65
C VAL A 125 14.46 -6.28 -2.40
N ALA A 126 15.16 -5.19 -2.18
CA ALA A 126 16.52 -4.94 -2.64
C ALA A 126 17.46 -4.84 -1.42
N GLN A 127 18.33 -5.83 -1.26
CA GLN A 127 19.38 -5.81 -0.24
C GLN A 127 20.52 -4.88 -0.67
N GLN A 128 21.24 -4.30 0.31
CA GLN A 128 22.37 -3.40 0.06
C GLN A 128 21.99 -2.19 -0.83
N ALA A 129 20.76 -1.72 -0.70
CA ALA A 129 20.28 -0.57 -1.47
C ALA A 129 21.03 0.72 -1.10
N ASP A 130 21.68 0.78 0.05
CA ASP A 130 22.57 1.87 0.47
C ASP A 130 23.76 2.09 -0.49
N LEU A 131 24.12 1.10 -1.31
CA LEU A 131 25.13 1.19 -2.36
C LEU A 131 24.56 1.64 -3.72
N THR A 132 23.28 1.89 -3.81
CA THR A 132 22.57 2.28 -5.04
C THR A 132 22.21 3.76 -5.06
N PRO A 133 21.88 4.34 -6.23
CA PRO A 133 21.35 5.70 -6.31
C PRO A 133 20.14 5.93 -5.41
N THR A 134 19.21 4.97 -5.34
CA THR A 134 18.02 5.04 -4.50
C THR A 134 18.34 5.16 -3.02
N GLY A 135 19.28 4.34 -2.52
CA GLY A 135 19.71 4.42 -1.12
C GLY A 135 20.42 5.73 -0.81
N HIS A 136 21.30 6.21 -1.72
CA HIS A 136 21.95 7.50 -1.56
C HIS A 136 20.92 8.66 -1.53
N LEU A 137 19.86 8.58 -2.32
CA LEU A 137 18.79 9.59 -2.33
C LEU A 137 17.97 9.56 -1.03
N TRP A 138 17.69 8.38 -0.48
CA TRP A 138 17.10 8.25 0.86
C TRP A 138 17.99 8.88 1.93
N GLN A 139 19.28 8.59 1.92
CA GLN A 139 20.25 9.16 2.87
C GLN A 139 20.34 10.68 2.72
N ALA A 140 20.40 11.21 1.48
CA ALA A 140 20.42 12.63 1.20
C ALA A 140 19.13 13.33 1.68
N LEU A 141 17.97 12.69 1.49
CA LEU A 141 16.69 13.19 1.97
C LEU A 141 16.69 13.30 3.50
N ILE A 142 17.10 12.25 4.20
CA ILE A 142 17.19 12.20 5.66
C ILE A 142 18.15 13.29 6.17
N ALA A 143 19.36 13.35 5.63
CA ALA A 143 20.39 14.30 6.03
C ALA A 143 19.95 15.77 5.82
N SER A 144 19.06 16.04 4.86
CA SER A 144 18.54 17.38 4.60
C SER A 144 17.77 17.96 5.79
N PHE A 145 17.28 17.15 6.71
CA PHE A 145 16.52 17.60 7.86
C PHE A 145 17.39 17.91 9.10
N ASP A 146 18.66 17.54 9.06
CA ASP A 146 19.61 17.81 10.16
C ASP A 146 20.10 19.26 10.17
N ILE A 147 20.01 19.95 9.02
CA ILE A 147 20.54 21.29 8.85
C ILE A 147 19.38 22.27 8.58
N PRO A 148 19.27 23.39 9.31
CA PRO A 148 18.30 24.44 9.01
C PRO A 148 18.76 25.28 7.80
N VAL A 149 18.18 25.03 6.62
CA VAL A 149 18.44 25.80 5.39
C VAL A 149 17.15 26.48 4.89
N ALA A 150 17.26 27.73 4.46
CA ALA A 150 16.12 28.50 3.94
C ALA A 150 15.52 27.88 2.65
N THR A 151 16.33 27.19 1.85
CA THR A 151 15.94 26.54 0.60
C THR A 151 15.49 25.09 0.79
N LEU A 152 15.35 24.62 2.03
CA LEU A 152 15.05 23.23 2.35
C LEU A 152 13.83 22.67 1.61
N PRO A 153 12.68 23.36 1.52
CA PRO A 153 11.52 22.79 0.82
C PRO A 153 11.78 22.49 -0.66
N LEU A 154 12.57 23.34 -1.33
CA LEU A 154 12.92 23.12 -2.73
C LEU A 154 13.92 21.98 -2.90
N ALA A 155 14.96 21.93 -2.08
CA ALA A 155 15.95 20.84 -2.10
C ALA A 155 15.29 19.48 -1.85
N VAL A 156 14.47 19.39 -0.82
CA VAL A 156 13.73 18.17 -0.47
C VAL A 156 12.79 17.74 -1.60
N LYS A 157 12.12 18.69 -2.28
CA LYS A 157 11.26 18.39 -3.43
C LYS A 157 12.06 17.77 -4.58
N GLN A 158 13.25 18.28 -4.89
CA GLN A 158 14.10 17.75 -5.97
C GLN A 158 14.67 16.36 -5.63
N ILE A 159 15.15 16.18 -4.39
CA ILE A 159 15.63 14.87 -3.92
C ILE A 159 14.50 13.84 -3.97
N SER A 160 13.30 14.21 -3.51
CA SER A 160 12.12 13.32 -3.54
C SER A 160 11.73 12.93 -4.97
N ALA A 161 11.80 13.84 -5.92
CA ALA A 161 11.54 13.54 -7.33
C ALA A 161 12.54 12.53 -7.88
N SER A 162 13.84 12.76 -7.65
CA SER A 162 14.90 11.82 -8.07
C SER A 162 14.77 10.46 -7.38
N LEU A 163 14.42 10.45 -6.10
CA LEU A 163 14.19 9.23 -5.33
C LEU A 163 13.07 8.39 -5.93
N LEU A 164 11.91 8.98 -6.20
CA LEU A 164 10.76 8.25 -6.75
C LEU A 164 11.01 7.71 -8.16
N LEU A 165 11.75 8.44 -8.97
CA LEU A 165 12.19 7.96 -10.29
C LEU A 165 13.13 6.74 -10.17
N SER A 166 14.07 6.77 -9.21
CA SER A 166 15.05 5.70 -9.03
C SER A 166 14.48 4.39 -8.48
N ILE A 167 13.27 4.43 -7.86
CA ILE A 167 12.62 3.25 -7.29
C ILE A 167 12.29 2.23 -8.38
N ALA A 168 11.77 2.68 -9.53
CA ALA A 168 11.46 1.78 -10.63
C ALA A 168 12.71 1.05 -11.13
N ASP A 169 13.85 1.75 -11.24
CA ASP A 169 15.11 1.14 -11.69
C ASP A 169 15.68 0.14 -10.67
N LEU A 170 15.45 0.38 -9.37
CA LEU A 170 15.93 -0.51 -8.31
C LEU A 170 15.15 -1.83 -8.27
N HIS A 171 13.84 -1.78 -8.50
CA HIS A 171 12.94 -2.91 -8.28
C HIS A 171 12.54 -3.65 -9.57
N VAL A 172 12.78 -3.10 -10.76
CA VAL A 172 12.51 -3.78 -12.04
C VAL A 172 13.77 -4.43 -12.56
N PRO A 173 13.77 -5.73 -12.89
CA PRO A 173 14.91 -6.38 -13.56
C PRO A 173 15.30 -5.64 -14.84
N ALA A 174 16.63 -5.50 -15.06
CA ALA A 174 17.16 -4.83 -16.24
C ALA A 174 16.58 -5.42 -17.54
N ARG A 175 16.18 -4.54 -18.47
CA ARG A 175 15.66 -4.98 -19.77
C ARG A 175 16.76 -5.66 -20.58
N THR A 176 16.48 -6.84 -21.10
CA THR A 176 17.34 -7.53 -22.06
C THR A 176 16.99 -7.19 -23.52
N ASP A 177 15.93 -6.42 -23.78
CA ASP A 177 15.50 -6.09 -25.14
C ASP A 177 15.04 -4.65 -25.32
N SER A 178 15.27 -4.16 -26.55
CA SER A 178 15.02 -2.84 -27.07
C SER A 178 13.54 -2.47 -27.15
N ALA A 179 13.28 -1.19 -26.97
CA ALA A 179 11.99 -0.52 -26.99
C ALA A 179 11.09 -0.89 -28.17
N ASP A 180 9.85 -1.23 -27.86
CA ASP A 180 8.73 -0.97 -28.76
C ASP A 180 7.70 -0.12 -28.01
N THR A 181 7.53 1.12 -28.47
CA THR A 181 6.58 2.09 -27.92
C THR A 181 5.25 1.92 -28.65
N GLY A 182 4.46 0.96 -28.19
CA GLY A 182 3.08 0.81 -28.64
C GLY A 182 2.14 1.63 -27.75
N GLU A 183 1.59 2.71 -28.29
CA GLU A 183 0.54 3.49 -27.64
C GLU A 183 -0.73 2.65 -27.46
N GLN A 184 -1.17 2.47 -26.21
CA GLN A 184 -2.56 2.14 -25.91
C GLN A 184 -3.15 3.19 -24.96
N PRO A 185 -4.36 3.70 -25.24
CA PRO A 185 -4.98 4.70 -24.38
C PRO A 185 -5.43 4.06 -23.06
N VAL A 186 -4.91 4.59 -21.96
CA VAL A 186 -5.32 4.21 -20.61
C VAL A 186 -6.46 5.12 -20.19
N GLU A 187 -7.63 4.54 -19.94
CA GLU A 187 -8.77 5.24 -19.36
C GLU A 187 -8.47 5.63 -17.91
N PRO A 188 -8.58 6.92 -17.55
CA PRO A 188 -8.27 7.37 -16.20
C PRO A 188 -9.45 7.10 -15.26
N ASN A 189 -9.35 6.10 -14.39
CA ASN A 189 -10.31 5.94 -13.31
C ASN A 189 -9.68 6.27 -11.93
N THR A 190 -8.95 7.36 -11.89
CA THR A 190 -8.27 7.85 -10.69
C THR A 190 -9.24 7.99 -9.50
N LEU A 191 -10.44 8.52 -9.75
CA LEU A 191 -11.44 8.72 -8.70
C LEU A 191 -12.01 7.41 -8.15
N PHE A 192 -12.20 6.41 -9.02
CA PHE A 192 -12.60 5.07 -8.56
C PHE A 192 -11.52 4.39 -7.74
N ARG A 193 -10.25 4.50 -8.15
CA ARG A 193 -9.10 3.99 -7.36
C ARG A 193 -9.01 4.66 -5.99
N GLN A 194 -9.18 5.99 -5.92
CA GLN A 194 -9.23 6.72 -4.66
C GLN A 194 -10.37 6.24 -3.77
N ALA A 195 -11.57 6.00 -4.34
CA ALA A 195 -12.71 5.47 -3.61
C ALA A 195 -12.41 4.09 -3.02
N LYS A 196 -11.87 3.18 -3.82
CA LYS A 196 -11.47 1.83 -3.37
C LYS A 196 -10.45 1.92 -2.24
N ARG A 197 -9.40 2.71 -2.43
CA ARG A 197 -8.36 2.89 -1.43
C ARG A 197 -8.94 3.39 -0.12
N TYR A 198 -9.70 4.49 -0.15
CA TYR A 198 -10.31 5.04 1.06
C TYR A 198 -11.17 3.99 1.80
N ILE A 199 -11.94 3.19 1.06
CA ILE A 199 -12.73 2.11 1.65
C ILE A 199 -11.84 1.05 2.28
N ASP A 200 -10.82 0.58 1.55
CA ASP A 200 -9.93 -0.49 1.99
C ASP A 200 -9.14 -0.09 3.24
N ASP A 201 -8.68 1.15 3.30
CA ASP A 201 -7.95 1.71 4.44
C ASP A 201 -8.85 1.93 5.68
N ASN A 202 -10.18 2.03 5.46
CA ASN A 202 -11.13 2.40 6.51
C ASN A 202 -12.20 1.33 6.78
N LEU A 203 -11.99 0.07 6.42
CA LEU A 203 -12.98 -1.00 6.52
C LEU A 203 -13.57 -1.21 7.92
N ILE A 204 -12.79 -0.92 8.98
CA ILE A 204 -13.25 -1.01 10.37
C ILE A 204 -14.25 0.09 10.73
N ASN A 205 -14.18 1.24 10.06
CA ASN A 205 -14.99 2.41 10.35
C ASN A 205 -16.40 2.30 9.74
N GLU A 206 -17.29 3.21 10.14
CA GLU A 206 -18.59 3.34 9.50
C GLU A 206 -18.43 3.98 8.10
N LEU A 207 -18.56 3.14 7.07
CA LEU A 207 -18.45 3.53 5.67
C LEU A 207 -19.85 3.68 5.07
N THR A 208 -20.30 4.94 4.90
CA THR A 208 -21.53 5.29 4.21
C THR A 208 -21.21 5.95 2.87
N LEU A 209 -22.18 5.93 1.94
CA LEU A 209 -22.08 6.71 0.69
C LEU A 209 -21.77 8.18 0.97
N MET A 210 -22.34 8.74 2.03
CA MET A 210 -22.14 10.14 2.41
C MET A 210 -20.71 10.40 2.91
N THR A 211 -20.17 9.54 3.78
CA THR A 211 -18.80 9.72 4.32
C THR A 211 -17.76 9.62 3.22
N VAL A 212 -17.86 8.62 2.36
CA VAL A 212 -16.90 8.41 1.27
C VAL A 212 -17.03 9.47 0.17
N SER A 213 -18.26 9.82 -0.23
CA SER A 213 -18.45 10.86 -1.25
C SER A 213 -17.98 12.24 -0.79
N ARG A 214 -18.15 12.56 0.50
CA ARG A 214 -17.63 13.82 1.08
C ARG A 214 -16.09 13.84 1.06
N HIS A 215 -15.45 12.72 1.42
CA HIS A 215 -13.98 12.61 1.37
C HIS A 215 -13.44 12.81 -0.05
N LEU A 216 -14.13 12.29 -1.05
CA LEU A 216 -13.74 12.38 -2.46
C LEU A 216 -14.22 13.66 -3.16
N HIS A 217 -14.93 14.55 -2.44
CA HIS A 217 -15.53 15.78 -2.98
C HIS A 217 -16.46 15.54 -4.18
N ILE A 218 -17.24 14.45 -4.15
CA ILE A 218 -18.23 14.09 -5.18
C ILE A 218 -19.62 13.88 -4.58
N SER A 219 -20.65 13.79 -5.44
CA SER A 219 -21.98 13.42 -4.98
C SER A 219 -22.08 11.90 -4.71
N SER A 220 -22.95 11.50 -3.76
CA SER A 220 -23.23 10.08 -3.49
C SER A 220 -23.77 9.33 -4.73
N ARG A 221 -24.49 10.04 -5.62
CA ARG A 221 -24.95 9.49 -6.91
C ARG A 221 -23.77 9.18 -7.84
N HIS A 222 -22.78 10.06 -7.90
CA HIS A 222 -21.57 9.83 -8.68
C HIS A 222 -20.78 8.64 -8.13
N LEU A 223 -20.60 8.55 -6.82
CA LEU A 223 -19.94 7.42 -6.18
C LEU A 223 -20.66 6.09 -6.49
N THR A 224 -21.97 6.04 -6.41
CA THR A 224 -22.76 4.85 -6.77
C THR A 224 -22.53 4.44 -8.23
N ARG A 225 -22.54 5.43 -9.15
CA ARG A 225 -22.28 5.19 -10.58
C ARG A 225 -20.87 4.64 -10.81
N LEU A 226 -19.84 5.18 -10.13
CA LEU A 226 -18.48 4.70 -10.25
C LEU A 226 -18.35 3.22 -9.92
N PHE A 227 -18.97 2.75 -8.84
CA PHE A 227 -18.93 1.33 -8.48
C PHE A 227 -19.70 0.46 -9.48
N GLN A 228 -20.82 0.92 -9.97
CA GLN A 228 -21.62 0.19 -10.95
C GLN A 228 -20.91 0.08 -12.31
N GLU A 229 -20.29 1.16 -12.79
CA GLU A 229 -19.61 1.20 -14.08
C GLU A 229 -18.31 0.41 -14.08
N ASN A 230 -17.56 0.42 -12.97
CA ASN A 230 -16.24 -0.19 -12.92
C ASN A 230 -16.22 -1.64 -12.41
N LEU A 231 -17.19 -2.03 -11.58
CA LEU A 231 -17.24 -3.37 -10.97
C LEU A 231 -18.56 -4.11 -11.24
N GLY A 232 -19.56 -3.48 -11.82
CA GLY A 232 -20.88 -4.07 -11.98
C GLY A 232 -21.61 -4.33 -10.66
N GLN A 233 -21.12 -3.75 -9.54
CA GLN A 233 -21.67 -4.01 -8.21
C GLN A 233 -21.95 -2.73 -7.43
N SER A 234 -22.74 -2.85 -6.34
CA SER A 234 -23.04 -1.71 -5.49
C SER A 234 -21.89 -1.39 -4.53
N PHE A 235 -21.76 -0.11 -4.14
CA PHE A 235 -20.85 0.37 -3.10
C PHE A 235 -20.94 -0.45 -1.80
N VAL A 236 -22.17 -0.76 -1.35
CA VAL A 236 -22.37 -1.55 -0.13
C VAL A 236 -21.88 -2.99 -0.29
N HIS A 237 -22.11 -3.59 -1.45
CA HIS A 237 -21.67 -4.96 -1.74
C HIS A 237 -20.14 -5.02 -1.74
N TYR A 238 -19.47 -4.06 -2.37
CA TYR A 238 -18.03 -3.96 -2.35
C TYR A 238 -17.47 -3.92 -0.92
N ILE A 239 -17.99 -3.07 -0.03
CA ILE A 239 -17.56 -3.00 1.37
C ILE A 239 -17.77 -4.34 2.08
N GLN A 240 -18.93 -4.99 1.89
CA GLN A 240 -19.22 -6.28 2.50
C GLN A 240 -18.24 -7.36 2.05
N GLU A 241 -17.98 -7.42 0.77
CA GLU A 241 -17.00 -8.34 0.18
C GLU A 241 -15.61 -8.14 0.77
N ARG A 242 -15.12 -6.89 0.82
CA ARG A 242 -13.81 -6.55 1.39
C ARG A 242 -13.71 -6.90 2.87
N ARG A 243 -14.75 -6.63 3.66
CA ARG A 243 -14.82 -7.01 5.08
C ARG A 243 -14.80 -8.52 5.28
N VAL A 244 -15.50 -9.27 4.41
CA VAL A 244 -15.49 -10.74 4.44
C VAL A 244 -14.11 -11.30 4.08
N GLN A 245 -13.44 -10.73 3.09
CA GLN A 245 -12.08 -11.13 2.71
C GLN A 245 -11.10 -10.93 3.88
N ASN A 246 -11.16 -9.76 4.54
CA ASN A 246 -10.36 -9.48 5.73
C ASN A 246 -10.68 -10.45 6.88
N ALA A 247 -11.97 -10.71 7.14
CA ALA A 247 -12.39 -11.65 8.17
C ALA A 247 -11.95 -13.10 7.87
N ALA A 248 -12.02 -13.52 6.62
CA ALA A 248 -11.53 -14.83 6.19
C ALA A 248 -10.04 -14.97 6.49
N TRP A 249 -9.27 -13.95 6.19
CA TRP A 249 -7.84 -13.93 6.50
C TRP A 249 -7.58 -14.03 8.02
N LEU A 250 -8.26 -13.22 8.86
CA LEU A 250 -8.13 -13.28 10.32
C LEU A 250 -8.54 -14.65 10.88
N LEU A 251 -9.60 -15.26 10.35
CA LEU A 251 -10.04 -16.60 10.75
C LEU A 251 -9.01 -17.67 10.47
N LEU A 252 -8.17 -17.50 9.45
CA LEU A 252 -7.10 -18.44 9.07
C LEU A 252 -5.84 -18.29 9.93
N ASN A 253 -5.52 -17.05 10.29
CA ASN A 253 -4.21 -16.71 10.85
C ASN A 253 -4.26 -16.42 12.36
N GLU A 254 -5.46 -16.21 12.94
CA GLU A 254 -5.61 -15.84 14.33
C GLU A 254 -6.59 -16.76 15.06
N GLN A 255 -6.32 -16.95 16.37
CA GLN A 255 -7.23 -17.65 17.28
C GLN A 255 -8.27 -16.71 17.93
N THR A 256 -8.31 -15.46 17.49
CA THR A 256 -9.22 -14.42 17.97
C THR A 256 -10.68 -14.90 17.88
N PRO A 257 -11.52 -14.69 18.92
CA PRO A 257 -12.93 -15.04 18.89
C PRO A 257 -13.66 -14.47 17.67
N ILE A 258 -14.57 -15.23 17.08
CA ILE A 258 -15.32 -14.82 15.88
C ILE A 258 -16.06 -13.49 16.10
N LYS A 259 -16.52 -13.24 17.33
CA LYS A 259 -17.15 -11.98 17.70
C LYS A 259 -16.19 -10.80 17.54
N ASP A 260 -14.96 -10.96 17.98
CA ASP A 260 -13.95 -9.89 17.93
C ASP A 260 -13.45 -9.67 16.50
N ILE A 261 -13.31 -10.74 15.71
CA ILE A 261 -13.03 -10.63 14.26
C ILE A 261 -14.13 -9.86 13.54
N ALA A 262 -15.41 -10.11 13.86
CA ALA A 262 -16.50 -9.37 13.25
C ALA A 262 -16.37 -7.85 13.51
N ILE A 263 -16.03 -7.47 14.74
CA ILE A 263 -15.82 -6.07 15.14
C ILE A 263 -14.60 -5.48 14.43
N GLN A 264 -13.47 -6.19 14.44
CA GLN A 264 -12.23 -5.76 13.78
C GLN A 264 -12.41 -5.55 12.27
N CYS A 265 -13.31 -6.31 11.64
CA CYS A 265 -13.67 -6.14 10.23
C CYS A 265 -14.77 -5.10 9.99
N GLY A 266 -15.19 -4.34 11.00
CA GLY A 266 -16.17 -3.27 10.88
C GLY A 266 -17.63 -3.71 10.79
N PHE A 267 -17.96 -4.95 11.21
CA PHE A 267 -19.35 -5.38 11.34
C PHE A 267 -19.93 -4.98 12.70
N GLN A 268 -21.10 -4.35 12.68
CA GLN A 268 -21.77 -3.89 13.89
C GLN A 268 -22.41 -5.03 14.72
N SER A 269 -22.64 -6.20 14.12
CA SER A 269 -23.12 -7.38 14.84
C SER A 269 -22.60 -8.68 14.26
N VAL A 270 -22.34 -9.65 15.15
CA VAL A 270 -21.89 -11.01 14.79
C VAL A 270 -22.93 -11.73 13.93
N HIS A 271 -24.23 -11.50 14.18
CA HIS A 271 -25.31 -12.12 13.40
C HIS A 271 -25.30 -11.62 11.95
N TYR A 272 -25.15 -10.33 11.78
CA TYR A 272 -25.04 -9.73 10.45
C TYR A 272 -23.77 -10.19 9.73
N PHE A 273 -22.64 -10.19 10.43
CA PHE A 273 -21.37 -10.75 9.93
C PHE A 273 -21.55 -12.20 9.45
N THR A 274 -22.06 -13.07 10.31
CA THR A 274 -22.23 -14.50 9.97
C THR A 274 -23.11 -14.69 8.73
N ARG A 275 -24.18 -13.91 8.60
CA ARG A 275 -25.08 -13.95 7.44
C ARG A 275 -24.34 -13.56 6.15
N ILE A 276 -23.63 -12.43 6.19
CA ILE A 276 -22.90 -11.93 5.02
C ILE A 276 -21.75 -12.87 4.65
N PHE A 277 -20.95 -13.28 5.62
CA PHE A 277 -19.85 -14.21 5.42
C PHE A 277 -20.32 -15.54 4.80
N THR A 278 -21.43 -16.09 5.30
CA THR A 278 -22.00 -17.34 4.74
C THR A 278 -22.54 -17.15 3.33
N ARG A 279 -23.12 -15.99 3.04
CA ARG A 279 -23.57 -15.64 1.69
C ARG A 279 -22.41 -15.59 0.69
N GLU A 280 -21.31 -14.94 1.07
CA GLU A 280 -20.15 -14.72 0.18
C GLU A 280 -19.30 -15.99 0.00
N LEU A 281 -19.11 -16.79 1.05
CA LEU A 281 -18.17 -17.93 1.04
C LEU A 281 -18.86 -19.31 1.12
N GLY A 282 -20.19 -19.35 1.19
CA GLY A 282 -20.96 -20.60 1.20
C GLY A 282 -20.92 -21.38 2.52
N VAL A 283 -20.12 -20.96 3.50
CA VAL A 283 -19.96 -21.62 4.79
C VAL A 283 -19.90 -20.61 5.94
N SER A 284 -20.35 -21.00 7.14
CA SER A 284 -20.28 -20.09 8.31
C SER A 284 -18.82 -19.83 8.73
N PRO A 285 -18.53 -18.68 9.41
CA PRO A 285 -17.19 -18.36 9.89
C PRO A 285 -16.59 -19.47 10.77
N ALA A 286 -17.38 -20.09 11.65
CA ALA A 286 -16.94 -21.18 12.52
C ALA A 286 -16.58 -22.44 11.71
N LYS A 287 -17.40 -22.78 10.70
CA LYS A 287 -17.12 -23.91 9.82
C LYS A 287 -15.92 -23.64 8.94
N PHE A 288 -15.77 -22.41 8.43
CA PHE A 288 -14.63 -21.96 7.63
C PHE A 288 -13.32 -22.14 8.41
N ARG A 289 -13.25 -21.61 9.63
CA ARG A 289 -12.08 -21.77 10.53
C ARG A 289 -11.76 -23.26 10.75
N ARG A 290 -12.76 -24.08 11.07
CA ARG A 290 -12.56 -25.51 11.38
C ARG A 290 -12.02 -26.30 10.19
N ILE A 291 -12.53 -26.07 8.99
CA ILE A 291 -12.10 -26.78 7.77
C ILE A 291 -10.62 -26.45 7.53
N GLN A 292 -10.26 -25.20 7.59
CA GLN A 292 -8.89 -24.74 7.29
C GLN A 292 -7.88 -25.22 8.34
N PHE A 293 -8.26 -25.28 9.63
CA PHE A 293 -7.41 -25.87 10.65
C PHE A 293 -7.26 -27.41 10.51
N ALA A 294 -8.27 -28.08 9.98
CA ALA A 294 -8.20 -29.53 9.71
C ALA A 294 -7.33 -29.84 8.47
N GLU A 295 -7.36 -28.97 7.46
CA GLU A 295 -6.58 -29.08 6.22
C GLU A 295 -5.20 -28.39 6.35
N GLY A 296 -5.05 -27.45 7.27
CA GLY A 296 -3.94 -26.48 7.40
C GLY A 296 -2.61 -27.03 7.92
N ARG A 297 -2.45 -28.37 8.03
CA ARG A 297 -1.11 -28.99 8.05
C ARG A 297 -0.53 -29.22 6.66
N SER A 298 -1.27 -28.91 5.61
CA SER A 298 -0.84 -28.99 4.22
C SER A 298 -0.91 -27.61 3.58
N GLY A 299 0.11 -26.81 3.75
CA GLY A 299 0.46 -25.48 3.26
C GLY A 299 -0.21 -24.87 2.00
N LYS A 300 -1.51 -25.01 1.81
CA LYS A 300 -2.24 -24.29 0.76
C LYS A 300 -3.01 -23.14 1.37
N MET A 301 -2.45 -21.95 1.22
CA MET A 301 -3.11 -20.67 1.54
C MET A 301 -4.32 -20.47 0.63
N TYR A 302 -5.48 -20.16 1.23
CA TYR A 302 -6.64 -19.70 0.48
C TYR A 302 -6.36 -18.28 -0.02
N TYR A 303 -6.11 -18.15 -1.32
CA TYR A 303 -6.24 -16.89 -2.02
C TYR A 303 -7.68 -16.78 -2.50
N PRO A 304 -8.44 -15.73 -2.12
CA PRO A 304 -9.70 -15.49 -2.81
C PRO A 304 -9.38 -15.30 -4.29
N PRO A 305 -10.20 -15.88 -5.21
CA PRO A 305 -9.96 -15.73 -6.64
C PRO A 305 -9.88 -14.25 -6.98
N GLN A 306 -8.82 -13.86 -7.70
CA GLN A 306 -8.75 -12.57 -8.34
C GLN A 306 -9.88 -12.59 -9.38
N MET A 307 -10.94 -11.85 -9.14
CA MET A 307 -11.95 -11.64 -10.15
C MET A 307 -11.35 -10.68 -11.18
N SER A 308 -11.14 -11.25 -12.36
CA SER A 308 -10.76 -10.58 -13.61
C SER A 308 -11.68 -9.40 -13.97
#